data_37d44bc19896d59a9c5284911cde8ad7
#
_entry.id   37d44bc19896d59a9c5284911cde8ad7
#
_cell.length_a   1.000
_cell.length_b   1.000
_cell.length_c   1.000
_cell.angle_alpha   90.00
_cell.angle_beta   90.00
_cell.angle_gamma   90.00
#
_symmetry.space_group_name_H-M   'P 1'
#
loop_
_entity.id
_entity.type
_entity.pdbx_description
1 polymer ?
#
loop_
_entity_poly.entity_id
_entity_poly.type
_entity_poly.pdbx_seq_one_letter_code
_entity_poly.pdbx_strand_id
1 'polypeptide(L)'
;RFRQGAINFETPEVHFRLDEQNEPIEIFFHNSLDTNHLIEEFMLLANRIVATAIGKVKGENGKENAENGEGKKSEKAKPMVYRVHDNPDPEKIGKLSTFIKRFGLNLKVSSNSKTTHKHINALLDDCQGMPCQTLVETLAIRSMAKAVYSTDNIGHYGLAFPYYTHFTSPIRRYPDMMVHRLVSRYLLQSKAKCRADKE
;
A
#
# COMPACT_ATOMS: atom_id res chain seq x y z
N ARG A 1 1.17 -10.72 -1.02
CA ARG A 1 1.46 -9.47 -0.29
C ARG A 1 2.26 -9.76 0.98
N PHE A 2 1.75 -10.54 1.90
CA PHE A 2 2.39 -10.83 3.20
C PHE A 2 3.77 -11.50 3.06
N ARG A 3 3.94 -12.44 2.12
CA ARG A 3 5.27 -13.04 1.83
C ARG A 3 6.31 -12.03 1.35
N GLN A 4 5.88 -10.86 0.85
CA GLN A 4 6.74 -9.77 0.40
C GLN A 4 7.02 -8.74 1.50
N GLY A 5 6.44 -8.91 2.70
CA GLY A 5 6.66 -8.06 3.86
C GLY A 5 5.56 -7.02 4.09
N ALA A 6 4.38 -7.16 3.46
CA ALA A 6 3.24 -6.31 3.82
C ALA A 6 2.89 -6.50 5.30
N ILE A 7 2.52 -5.41 5.96
CA ILE A 7 2.15 -5.44 7.37
C ILE A 7 0.68 -5.80 7.49
N ASN A 8 0.37 -6.74 8.38
CA ASN A 8 -1.00 -7.18 8.66
C ASN A 8 -1.48 -6.57 9.97
N PHE A 9 -2.51 -5.74 9.90
CA PHE A 9 -3.23 -5.23 11.06
C PHE A 9 -4.66 -5.79 11.00
N GLU A 10 -5.00 -6.63 11.96
CA GLU A 10 -6.35 -7.17 12.11
C GLU A 10 -7.05 -6.46 13.25
N THR A 11 -7.49 -5.24 13.01
CA THR A 11 -8.25 -4.49 14.01
C THR A 11 -9.74 -4.71 13.79
N PRO A 12 -10.49 -5.24 14.79
CA PRO A 12 -11.94 -5.39 14.68
C PRO A 12 -12.60 -4.03 14.50
N GLU A 13 -13.53 -3.94 13.55
CA GLU A 13 -14.30 -2.71 13.34
C GLU A 13 -15.41 -2.61 14.38
N VAL A 14 -15.45 -1.47 15.06
CA VAL A 14 -16.49 -1.17 16.06
C VAL A 14 -17.66 -0.50 15.36
N HIS A 15 -18.85 -1.08 15.48
CA HIS A 15 -20.09 -0.53 14.96
C HIS A 15 -21.06 -0.22 16.11
N PHE A 16 -21.86 0.81 15.90
CA PHE A 16 -22.88 1.24 16.84
C PHE A 16 -24.26 1.06 16.22
N ARG A 17 -25.18 0.46 16.96
CA ARG A 17 -26.60 0.52 16.63
C ARG A 17 -27.17 1.76 17.30
N LEU A 18 -27.82 2.60 16.53
CA LEU A 18 -28.43 3.85 16.98
C LEU A 18 -29.95 3.67 17.07
N ASP A 19 -30.60 4.41 17.99
CA ASP A 19 -32.06 4.52 18.06
C ASP A 19 -32.60 5.59 17.07
N GLU A 20 -33.91 5.86 17.14
CA GLU A 20 -34.57 6.86 16.29
C GLU A 20 -34.11 8.31 16.59
N GLN A 21 -33.47 8.54 17.73
CA GLN A 21 -32.93 9.83 18.18
C GLN A 21 -31.42 9.94 17.88
N ASN A 22 -30.80 8.93 17.21
CA ASN A 22 -29.37 8.76 16.96
C ASN A 22 -28.51 8.58 18.23
N GLU A 23 -29.10 8.08 19.32
CA GLU A 23 -28.37 7.67 20.52
C GLU A 23 -27.86 6.24 20.38
N PRO A 24 -26.61 5.94 20.82
CA PRO A 24 -26.04 4.60 20.72
C PRO A 24 -26.70 3.64 21.71
N ILE A 25 -27.40 2.61 21.20
CA ILE A 25 -28.06 1.59 22.00
C ILE A 25 -27.10 0.41 22.27
N GLU A 26 -26.32 0.04 21.27
CA GLU A 26 -25.51 -1.18 21.31
C GLU A 26 -24.19 -1.00 20.56
N ILE A 27 -23.13 -1.59 21.10
CA ILE A 27 -21.81 -1.68 20.47
C ILE A 27 -21.59 -3.12 20.02
N PHE A 28 -21.27 -3.31 18.74
CA PHE A 28 -20.92 -4.64 18.22
C PHE A 28 -19.67 -4.59 17.35
N PHE A 29 -18.98 -5.72 17.32
CA PHE A 29 -17.75 -5.86 16.54
C PHE A 29 -18.06 -6.58 15.23
N HIS A 30 -17.59 -6.03 14.13
CA HIS A 30 -17.68 -6.67 12.83
C HIS A 30 -16.32 -7.32 12.49
N ASN A 31 -16.32 -8.63 12.35
CA ASN A 31 -15.15 -9.37 11.91
C ASN A 31 -15.14 -9.45 10.39
N SER A 32 -13.98 -9.18 9.79
CA SER A 32 -13.78 -9.37 8.35
C SER A 32 -13.89 -10.86 7.98
N LEU A 33 -14.70 -11.15 6.97
CA LEU A 33 -14.85 -12.49 6.40
C LEU A 33 -13.82 -12.72 5.29
N ASP A 34 -13.56 -13.98 4.94
CA ASP A 34 -12.68 -14.33 3.81
C ASP A 34 -13.12 -13.69 2.49
N THR A 35 -14.43 -13.52 2.31
CA THR A 35 -14.99 -12.82 1.14
C THR A 35 -14.62 -11.33 1.11
N ASN A 36 -14.54 -10.66 2.26
CA ASN A 36 -14.09 -9.27 2.37
C ASN A 36 -12.61 -9.17 1.98
N HIS A 37 -11.78 -10.08 2.51
CA HIS A 37 -10.37 -10.18 2.17
C HIS A 37 -10.13 -10.47 0.68
N LEU A 38 -10.95 -11.35 0.09
CA LEU A 38 -10.89 -11.64 -1.34
C LEU A 38 -11.11 -10.38 -2.19
N ILE A 39 -12.16 -9.63 -1.90
CA ILE A 39 -12.47 -8.38 -2.62
C ILE A 39 -11.37 -7.34 -2.40
N GLU A 40 -10.87 -7.20 -1.16
CA GLU A 40 -9.74 -6.32 -0.84
C GLU A 40 -8.52 -6.64 -1.70
N GLU A 41 -8.11 -7.91 -1.78
CA GLU A 41 -6.95 -8.33 -2.57
C GLU A 41 -7.14 -8.08 -4.06
N PHE A 42 -8.35 -8.27 -4.62
CA PHE A 42 -8.64 -7.89 -6.01
C PHE A 42 -8.55 -6.38 -6.24
N MET A 43 -9.03 -5.55 -5.31
CA MET A 43 -8.91 -4.10 -5.39
C MET A 43 -7.44 -3.66 -5.31
N LEU A 44 -6.65 -4.24 -4.40
CA LEU A 44 -5.22 -3.99 -4.28
C LEU A 44 -4.45 -4.42 -5.53
N LEU A 45 -4.82 -5.57 -6.11
CA LEU A 45 -4.23 -6.07 -7.35
C LEU A 45 -4.50 -5.12 -8.52
N ALA A 46 -5.75 -4.66 -8.71
CA ALA A 46 -6.11 -3.71 -9.74
C ALA A 46 -5.34 -2.39 -9.60
N ASN A 47 -5.30 -1.83 -8.40
CA ASN A 47 -4.55 -0.62 -8.06
C ASN A 47 -3.05 -0.76 -8.40
N ARG A 48 -2.44 -1.88 -8.04
CA ARG A 48 -1.03 -2.19 -8.30
C ARG A 48 -0.76 -2.38 -9.80
N ILE A 49 -1.61 -3.11 -10.53
CA ILE A 49 -1.46 -3.34 -11.97
C ILE A 49 -1.47 -2.02 -12.72
N VAL A 50 -2.44 -1.15 -12.44
CA VAL A 50 -2.56 0.16 -13.09
C VAL A 50 -1.34 1.03 -12.80
N ALA A 51 -0.89 1.08 -11.54
CA ALA A 51 0.30 1.83 -11.15
C ALA A 51 1.57 1.32 -11.87
N THR A 52 1.73 0.00 -11.96
CA THR A 52 2.89 -0.63 -12.61
C THR A 52 2.87 -0.44 -14.13
N ALA A 53 1.71 -0.58 -14.76
CA ALA A 53 1.56 -0.48 -16.21
C ALA A 53 1.89 0.92 -16.76
N ILE A 54 1.64 1.96 -15.96
CA ILE A 54 1.89 3.35 -16.37
C ILE A 54 3.24 3.85 -15.86
N GLY A 55 3.57 3.52 -14.59
CA GLY A 55 4.74 4.05 -13.92
C GLY A 55 6.05 3.33 -14.25
N LYS A 56 5.97 2.05 -14.62
CA LYS A 56 7.18 1.29 -14.96
C LYS A 56 7.67 1.66 -16.35
N VAL A 57 8.88 2.18 -16.43
CA VAL A 57 9.55 2.43 -17.71
C VAL A 57 9.92 1.08 -18.34
N LYS A 58 9.54 0.86 -19.60
CA LYS A 58 10.01 -0.30 -20.36
C LYS A 58 11.52 -0.15 -20.56
N GLY A 59 12.31 -0.89 -19.79
CA GLY A 59 13.78 -0.81 -19.80
C GLY A 59 14.43 -0.98 -18.45
N GLU A 60 13.71 -0.84 -17.34
CA GLU A 60 14.29 -1.01 -15.98
C GLU A 60 14.63 -2.46 -15.61
N ASN A 61 14.23 -3.45 -16.40
CA ASN A 61 14.71 -4.85 -16.28
C ASN A 61 15.87 -5.12 -17.26
N GLY A 62 16.77 -4.15 -17.43
CA GLY A 62 17.94 -4.26 -18.29
C GLY A 62 19.00 -5.23 -17.81
N LYS A 63 18.72 -6.53 -17.86
CA LYS A 63 19.68 -7.62 -18.05
C LYS A 63 19.04 -8.72 -18.89
N GLU A 64 18.65 -8.39 -20.10
CA GLU A 64 18.51 -9.40 -21.16
C GLU A 64 18.98 -8.76 -22.48
N ASN A 65 20.17 -9.24 -22.91
CA ASN A 65 20.70 -9.19 -24.27
C ASN A 65 20.93 -7.80 -24.90
N ALA A 66 22.04 -7.20 -24.51
CA ALA A 66 22.76 -6.22 -25.34
C ALA A 66 23.51 -6.96 -26.47
N GLU A 67 22.79 -7.50 -27.43
CA GLU A 67 23.35 -7.92 -28.72
C GLU A 67 22.30 -7.69 -29.80
N ASN A 68 22.11 -6.43 -30.16
CA ASN A 68 21.76 -5.98 -31.51
C ASN A 68 21.44 -4.47 -31.41
N GLY A 69 22.37 -3.70 -31.90
CA GLY A 69 22.40 -2.25 -31.86
C GLY A 69 21.32 -1.61 -32.73
N GLU A 70 20.15 -1.37 -32.16
CA GLU A 70 19.22 -0.33 -32.56
C GLU A 70 18.69 0.34 -31.31
N GLY A 71 19.05 1.61 -31.10
CA GLY A 71 18.71 2.42 -29.95
C GLY A 71 17.21 2.59 -29.82
N LYS A 72 16.52 1.66 -29.15
CA LYS A 72 15.12 1.88 -28.69
C LYS A 72 15.14 3.03 -27.72
N LYS A 73 14.59 4.18 -28.12
CA LYS A 73 14.35 5.33 -27.24
C LYS A 73 13.65 4.83 -25.99
N SER A 74 14.32 4.96 -24.84
CA SER A 74 13.75 4.71 -23.52
C SER A 74 12.44 5.49 -23.41
N GLU A 75 11.30 4.79 -23.34
CA GLU A 75 10.02 5.46 -23.08
C GLU A 75 10.08 6.03 -21.66
N LYS A 76 10.02 7.37 -21.56
CA LYS A 76 9.98 8.07 -20.28
C LYS A 76 8.73 7.64 -19.49
N ALA A 77 8.87 7.51 -18.16
CA ALA A 77 7.74 7.29 -17.29
C ALA A 77 6.65 8.34 -17.55
N LYS A 78 5.40 7.89 -17.65
CA LYS A 78 4.26 8.79 -17.87
C LYS A 78 3.85 9.42 -16.54
N PRO A 79 3.51 10.72 -16.49
CA PRO A 79 3.01 11.36 -15.30
C PRO A 79 1.82 10.60 -14.72
N MET A 80 1.84 10.34 -13.41
CA MET A 80 0.78 9.62 -12.71
C MET A 80 0.67 10.10 -11.26
N VAL A 81 -0.49 9.87 -10.65
CA VAL A 81 -0.71 10.09 -9.22
C VAL A 81 -0.53 8.76 -8.50
N TYR A 82 0.47 8.68 -7.64
CA TYR A 82 0.74 7.51 -6.80
C TYR A 82 0.17 7.71 -5.39
N ARG A 83 -0.17 6.62 -4.73
CA ARG A 83 -0.37 6.58 -3.29
C ARG A 83 0.91 6.03 -2.67
N VAL A 84 1.71 6.91 -2.09
CA VAL A 84 3.00 6.58 -1.54
C VAL A 84 2.95 6.51 -0.02
N HIS A 85 3.77 5.63 0.55
CA HIS A 85 3.91 5.45 1.98
C HIS A 85 5.38 5.24 2.31
N ASP A 86 5.96 6.23 2.98
CA ASP A 86 7.38 6.23 3.33
C ASP A 86 7.68 5.25 4.47
N ASN A 87 8.96 5.03 4.69
CA ASN A 87 9.47 4.24 5.82
C ASN A 87 9.05 4.85 7.15
N PRO A 88 8.88 4.05 8.20
CA PRO A 88 8.59 4.56 9.53
C PRO A 88 9.77 5.38 10.07
N ASP A 89 9.45 6.38 10.86
CA ASP A 89 10.43 7.23 11.54
C ASP A 89 11.22 6.40 12.57
N PRO A 90 12.56 6.32 12.45
CA PRO A 90 13.38 5.54 13.36
C PRO A 90 13.24 5.97 14.83
N GLU A 91 13.01 7.26 15.10
CA GLU A 91 12.80 7.75 16.45
C GLU A 91 11.51 7.21 17.07
N LYS A 92 10.42 7.20 16.27
CA LYS A 92 9.12 6.66 16.71
C LYS A 92 9.18 5.16 16.93
N ILE A 93 9.89 4.42 16.06
CA ILE A 93 10.12 2.99 16.25
C ILE A 93 10.96 2.72 17.51
N GLY A 94 11.95 3.55 17.80
CA GLY A 94 12.73 3.47 19.04
C GLY A 94 11.88 3.68 20.30
N LYS A 95 10.98 4.68 20.28
CA LYS A 95 10.02 4.93 21.37
C LYS A 95 9.06 3.74 21.54
N LEU A 96 8.54 3.19 20.44
CA LEU A 96 7.72 1.99 20.46
C LEU A 96 8.48 0.81 21.07
N SER A 97 9.71 0.55 20.62
CA SER A 97 10.55 -0.54 21.15
C SER A 97 10.78 -0.42 22.66
N THR A 98 11.02 0.80 23.17
CA THR A 98 11.19 1.04 24.60
C THR A 98 9.90 0.79 25.38
N PHE A 99 8.75 1.20 24.82
CA PHE A 99 7.46 1.07 25.47
C PHE A 99 7.01 -0.40 25.60
N ILE A 100 7.13 -1.18 24.52
CA ILE A 100 6.64 -2.58 24.49
C ILE A 100 7.46 -3.52 25.37
N LYS A 101 8.69 -3.17 25.75
CA LYS A 101 9.49 -3.93 26.74
C LYS A 101 8.76 -4.09 28.08
N ARG A 102 7.89 -3.15 28.44
CA ARG A 102 7.08 -3.23 29.66
C ARG A 102 6.09 -4.41 29.66
N PHE A 103 5.74 -4.90 28.46
CA PHE A 103 4.86 -6.05 28.26
C PHE A 103 5.63 -7.34 27.96
N GLY A 104 6.97 -7.32 28.13
CA GLY A 104 7.81 -8.48 27.81
C GLY A 104 8.06 -8.69 26.32
N LEU A 105 7.61 -7.77 25.47
CA LEU A 105 7.76 -7.83 24.02
C LEU A 105 9.07 -7.16 23.56
N ASN A 106 9.64 -7.64 22.46
CA ASN A 106 10.89 -7.13 21.91
C ASN A 106 10.74 -6.73 20.45
N LEU A 107 11.09 -5.49 20.11
CA LEU A 107 11.21 -5.02 18.73
C LEU A 107 12.67 -4.71 18.43
N LYS A 108 13.28 -5.46 17.50
CA LYS A 108 14.62 -5.17 17.02
C LYS A 108 14.55 -4.00 16.04
N VAL A 109 15.13 -2.88 16.42
CA VAL A 109 15.23 -1.71 15.54
C VAL A 109 16.36 -1.97 14.54
N SER A 110 16.04 -1.94 13.27
CA SER A 110 17.02 -2.10 12.18
C SER A 110 16.99 -0.86 11.29
N SER A 111 18.13 -0.44 10.82
CA SER A 111 18.24 0.63 9.81
C SER A 111 17.77 0.17 8.40
N ASN A 112 17.58 -1.13 8.20
CA ASN A 112 17.14 -1.67 6.92
C ASN A 112 15.61 -1.83 6.89
N SER A 113 14.96 -1.14 5.96
CA SER A 113 13.51 -1.14 5.75
C SER A 113 12.90 -2.55 5.63
N LYS A 114 13.52 -3.44 4.82
CA LYS A 114 13.03 -4.81 4.63
C LYS A 114 13.09 -5.67 5.90
N THR A 115 14.06 -5.40 6.77
CA THR A 115 14.19 -6.11 8.04
C THR A 115 13.18 -5.57 9.06
N THR A 116 12.89 -4.28 9.03
CA THR A 116 11.92 -3.63 9.92
C THR A 116 10.51 -4.17 9.70
N HIS A 117 10.07 -4.44 8.45
CA HIS A 117 8.79 -5.10 8.19
C HIS A 117 8.65 -6.44 8.91
N LYS A 118 9.69 -7.28 8.81
CA LYS A 118 9.69 -8.61 9.46
C LYS A 118 9.60 -8.49 10.99
N HIS A 119 10.32 -7.52 11.57
CA HIS A 119 10.30 -7.33 13.01
C HIS A 119 8.94 -6.78 13.51
N ILE A 120 8.29 -5.91 12.73
CA ILE A 120 6.94 -5.42 13.07
C ILE A 120 5.93 -6.56 12.97
N ASN A 121 5.95 -7.35 11.89
CA ASN A 121 5.06 -8.50 11.76
C ASN A 121 5.27 -9.52 12.88
N ALA A 122 6.52 -9.86 13.21
CA ALA A 122 6.82 -10.75 14.34
C ALA A 122 6.28 -10.19 15.67
N LEU A 123 6.41 -8.86 15.90
CA LEU A 123 5.82 -8.23 17.08
C LEU A 123 4.30 -8.35 17.12
N LEU A 124 3.63 -8.17 15.97
CA LEU A 124 2.17 -8.31 15.87
C LEU A 124 1.73 -9.76 16.12
N ASP A 125 2.48 -10.73 15.59
CA ASP A 125 2.25 -12.16 15.83
C ASP A 125 2.46 -12.51 17.33
N ASP A 126 3.53 -12.01 17.95
CA ASP A 126 3.86 -12.25 19.36
C ASP A 126 2.83 -11.63 20.31
N CYS A 127 2.15 -10.55 19.96
CA CYS A 127 1.15 -9.91 20.79
C CYS A 127 -0.28 -10.45 20.56
N GLN A 128 -0.48 -11.36 19.60
CA GLN A 128 -1.78 -11.90 19.25
C GLN A 128 -2.41 -12.64 20.46
N GLY A 129 -3.65 -12.28 20.78
CA GLY A 129 -4.39 -12.83 21.93
C GLY A 129 -3.97 -12.26 23.29
N MET A 130 -2.98 -11.39 23.37
CA MET A 130 -2.60 -10.73 24.63
C MET A 130 -3.54 -9.54 24.93
N PRO A 131 -3.78 -9.22 26.22
CA PRO A 131 -4.60 -8.05 26.60
C PRO A 131 -4.09 -6.71 26.06
N CYS A 132 -2.79 -6.62 25.75
CA CYS A 132 -2.15 -5.42 25.19
C CYS A 132 -2.15 -5.36 23.67
N GLN A 133 -2.71 -6.34 22.95
CA GLN A 133 -2.66 -6.44 21.47
C GLN A 133 -3.12 -5.15 20.80
N THR A 134 -4.35 -4.70 21.05
CA THR A 134 -4.91 -3.48 20.44
C THR A 134 -4.06 -2.23 20.71
N LEU A 135 -3.47 -2.13 21.91
CA LEU A 135 -2.59 -1.02 22.26
C LEU A 135 -1.29 -1.07 21.45
N VAL A 136 -0.67 -2.24 21.34
CA VAL A 136 0.58 -2.43 20.58
C VAL A 136 0.33 -2.17 19.09
N GLU A 137 -0.74 -2.70 18.51
CA GLU A 137 -1.14 -2.45 17.12
C GLU A 137 -1.35 -0.96 16.85
N THR A 138 -2.11 -0.27 17.71
CA THR A 138 -2.37 1.17 17.60
C THR A 138 -1.07 1.98 17.64
N LEU A 139 -0.16 1.66 18.54
CA LEU A 139 1.12 2.34 18.65
C LEU A 139 2.04 2.03 17.47
N ALA A 140 2.02 0.80 16.96
CA ALA A 140 2.74 0.42 15.75
C ALA A 140 2.24 1.22 14.53
N ILE A 141 0.93 1.34 14.34
CA ILE A 141 0.33 2.17 13.27
C ILE A 141 0.76 3.64 13.42
N ARG A 142 0.72 4.19 14.63
CA ARG A 142 1.12 5.59 14.89
C ARG A 142 2.60 5.87 14.71
N SER A 143 3.44 4.85 14.79
CA SER A 143 4.88 4.97 14.53
C SER A 143 5.21 5.02 13.04
N MET A 144 4.27 4.65 12.17
CA MET A 144 4.45 4.70 10.73
C MET A 144 4.23 6.10 10.16
N ALA A 145 4.81 6.35 8.99
CA ALA A 145 4.52 7.54 8.21
C ALA A 145 3.05 7.53 7.74
N LYS A 146 2.50 8.69 7.42
CA LYS A 146 1.18 8.76 6.77
C LYS A 146 1.35 8.57 5.27
N ALA A 147 0.53 7.72 4.67
CA ALA A 147 0.46 7.62 3.23
C ALA A 147 -0.08 8.94 2.62
N VAL A 148 0.51 9.38 1.53
CA VAL A 148 0.14 10.62 0.82
C VAL A 148 -0.02 10.36 -0.67
N TYR A 149 -0.65 11.29 -1.39
CA TYR A 149 -0.64 11.28 -2.85
C TYR A 149 0.53 12.12 -3.35
N SER A 150 1.27 11.57 -4.32
CA SER A 150 2.43 12.23 -4.93
C SER A 150 2.56 11.86 -6.40
N THR A 151 3.19 12.71 -7.18
CA THR A 151 3.65 12.39 -8.54
C THR A 151 4.97 11.64 -8.53
N ASP A 152 5.72 11.74 -7.44
CA ASP A 152 6.99 11.05 -7.24
C ASP A 152 6.75 9.70 -6.56
N ASN A 153 7.19 8.64 -7.22
CA ASN A 153 6.98 7.29 -6.71
C ASN A 153 8.13 6.87 -5.80
N ILE A 154 7.86 6.78 -4.51
CA ILE A 154 8.76 6.19 -3.50
C ILE A 154 8.33 4.80 -3.05
N GLY A 155 7.27 4.24 -3.65
CA GLY A 155 6.65 2.98 -3.24
C GLY A 155 5.68 3.14 -2.08
N HIS A 156 5.13 2.01 -1.64
CA HIS A 156 4.20 1.95 -0.51
C HIS A 156 4.70 0.97 0.54
N TYR A 157 5.32 1.51 1.61
CA TYR A 157 5.95 0.71 2.66
C TYR A 157 5.00 -0.32 3.26
N GLY A 158 3.85 0.07 3.80
CA GLY A 158 2.93 -0.84 4.50
C GLY A 158 2.39 -1.98 3.64
N LEU A 159 2.25 -1.79 2.31
CA LEU A 159 1.80 -2.82 1.37
C LEU A 159 2.95 -3.60 0.72
N ALA A 160 4.20 -3.17 0.93
CA ALA A 160 5.40 -3.70 0.27
C ALA A 160 5.29 -3.68 -1.28
N PHE A 161 4.66 -2.64 -1.83
CA PHE A 161 4.50 -2.47 -3.28
C PHE A 161 5.45 -1.38 -3.80
N PRO A 162 6.25 -1.67 -4.85
CA PRO A 162 7.10 -0.66 -5.47
C PRO A 162 6.33 0.38 -6.28
N TYR A 163 5.13 0.02 -6.77
CA TYR A 163 4.20 0.91 -7.47
C TYR A 163 2.80 0.71 -6.92
N TYR A 164 2.17 1.79 -6.48
CA TYR A 164 0.80 1.74 -5.97
C TYR A 164 0.05 3.04 -6.24
N THR A 165 -1.21 2.93 -6.59
CA THR A 165 -2.13 4.05 -6.74
C THR A 165 -3.51 3.65 -6.25
N HIS A 166 -4.39 4.60 -6.09
CA HIS A 166 -5.81 4.34 -5.94
C HIS A 166 -6.51 4.45 -7.30
N PHE A 167 -7.27 3.43 -7.67
CA PHE A 167 -7.99 3.35 -8.94
C PHE A 167 -9.42 2.84 -8.79
N THR A 168 -9.70 2.02 -7.78
CA THR A 168 -10.92 1.22 -7.67
C THR A 168 -12.13 1.96 -7.09
N SER A 169 -11.99 3.22 -6.65
CA SER A 169 -13.10 3.96 -6.02
C SER A 169 -13.25 5.40 -6.54
N PRO A 170 -13.48 5.61 -7.86
CA PRO A 170 -13.51 6.94 -8.46
C PRO A 170 -14.72 7.80 -8.03
N ILE A 171 -15.81 7.18 -7.54
CA ILE A 171 -17.00 7.90 -7.08
C ILE A 171 -16.72 8.72 -5.83
N ARG A 172 -15.90 8.22 -4.91
CA ARG A 172 -15.64 8.83 -3.60
C ARG A 172 -14.22 9.37 -3.42
N ARG A 173 -13.31 9.13 -4.36
CA ARG A 173 -11.92 9.58 -4.28
C ARG A 173 -11.51 10.29 -5.57
N TYR A 174 -11.23 11.58 -5.48
CA TYR A 174 -10.81 12.39 -6.62
C TYR A 174 -9.52 11.89 -7.29
N PRO A 175 -8.47 11.45 -6.57
CA PRO A 175 -7.27 10.89 -7.20
C PRO A 175 -7.56 9.66 -8.07
N ASP A 176 -8.48 8.79 -7.68
CA ASP A 176 -8.89 7.64 -8.49
C ASP A 176 -9.47 8.10 -9.84
N MET A 177 -10.34 9.12 -9.82
CA MET A 177 -10.91 9.70 -11.04
C MET A 177 -9.81 10.32 -11.93
N MET A 178 -8.81 10.99 -11.35
CA MET A 178 -7.67 11.51 -12.10
C MET A 178 -6.90 10.38 -12.79
N VAL A 179 -6.66 9.28 -12.07
CA VAL A 179 -5.97 8.11 -12.61
C VAL A 179 -6.78 7.50 -13.76
N HIS A 180 -8.11 7.38 -13.65
CA HIS A 180 -8.97 6.93 -14.76
C HIS A 180 -8.80 7.79 -16.01
N ARG A 181 -8.80 9.11 -15.86
CA ARG A 181 -8.58 10.05 -16.98
C ARG A 181 -7.21 9.89 -17.63
N LEU A 182 -6.16 9.72 -16.81
CA LEU A 182 -4.79 9.50 -17.31
C LEU A 182 -4.68 8.17 -18.05
N VAL A 183 -5.23 7.08 -17.50
CA VAL A 183 -5.27 5.77 -18.15
C VAL A 183 -5.97 5.85 -19.51
N SER A 184 -7.16 6.46 -19.56
CA SER A 184 -7.92 6.64 -20.81
C SER A 184 -7.11 7.42 -21.86
N ARG A 185 -6.48 8.52 -21.46
CA ARG A 185 -5.62 9.33 -22.34
C ARG A 185 -4.44 8.53 -22.87
N TYR A 186 -3.76 7.78 -22.05
CA TYR A 186 -2.60 6.97 -22.45
C TYR A 186 -2.96 5.81 -23.35
N LEU A 187 -4.11 5.18 -23.11
CA LEU A 187 -4.63 4.12 -24.00
C LEU A 187 -5.01 4.66 -25.37
N LEU A 188 -5.65 5.84 -25.45
CA LEU A 188 -6.00 6.48 -26.71
C LEU A 188 -4.75 6.87 -27.52
N GLN A 189 -3.74 7.43 -26.86
CA GLN A 189 -2.46 7.77 -27.50
C GLN A 189 -1.74 6.52 -28.04
N SER A 190 -1.76 5.41 -27.29
CA SER A 190 -1.17 4.15 -27.73
C SER A 190 -1.89 3.57 -28.96
N LYS A 191 -3.23 3.64 -29.00
CA LYS A 191 -4.02 3.19 -30.15
C LYS A 191 -3.78 4.05 -31.40
N ALA A 192 -3.67 5.35 -31.25
CA ALA A 192 -3.37 6.27 -32.35
C ALA A 192 -2.00 5.98 -32.97
N LYS A 193 -0.97 5.77 -32.13
CA LYS A 193 0.38 5.42 -32.57
C LYS A 193 0.40 4.06 -33.30
N CYS A 194 -0.29 3.05 -32.78
CA CYS A 194 -0.36 1.72 -33.41
C CYS A 194 -1.12 1.73 -34.76
N ARG A 195 -1.98 2.72 -35.04
CA ARG A 195 -2.61 2.91 -36.37
C ARG A 195 -1.66 3.58 -37.34
N ALA A 196 -0.93 4.62 -36.90
CA ALA A 196 0.05 5.32 -37.73
C ALA A 196 1.24 4.43 -38.16
N ASP A 197 1.60 3.43 -37.34
CA ASP A 197 2.66 2.46 -37.67
C ASP A 197 2.21 1.36 -38.65
N LYS A 198 0.92 1.35 -39.06
CA LYS A 198 0.33 0.35 -40.01
C LYS A 198 -0.05 0.96 -41.35
N GLU A 199 0.01 2.26 -41.52
CA GLU A 199 -0.14 3.00 -42.78
C GLU A 199 1.26 3.32 -43.37
#